data_26ec2512c79d1bee09c99aa64cf62746
#
_entry.id   26ec2512c79d1bee09c99aa64cf62746
#
_cell.length_a   1.000
_cell.length_b   1.000
_cell.length_c   1.000
_cell.angle_alpha   90.00
_cell.angle_beta   90.00
_cell.angle_gamma   90.00
#
_symmetry.space_group_name_H-M   'P 1'
#
loop_
_entity.id
_entity.type
_entity.pdbx_description
1 polymer ?
#
loop_
_entity_poly.entity_id
_entity_poly.type
_entity_poly.pdbx_seq_one_letter_code
_entity_poly.pdbx_strand_id
1 'polypeptide(L)'
;MPSCGLDDETLNKTDVLIWWSHIAHAKVPDEIAERVRQRVLDGMGFIVLHSSHLCKPFVKLMGTCCRSKWRENDEKERIWVIEPAHPIARNLPEYIELDQEETYGERFEIPTPDELVFISWFSGGEVFRSGACWRRGLGKIFYFRPGHEAYPTYYRSEIRQILANAVDWAKPSHGPKPTLGQVKTPYEGIRVVDHSDEFHP
;
A
#
# COMPACT_ATOMS: atom_id res chain seq x y z
N MET A 1 4.64 -25.30 -7.40
CA MET A 1 4.03 -24.11 -8.05
C MET A 1 5.10 -23.04 -8.17
N PRO A 2 5.07 -22.18 -9.20
CA PRO A 2 6.04 -21.09 -9.28
C PRO A 2 5.88 -20.16 -8.08
N SER A 3 6.98 -19.86 -7.38
CA SER A 3 6.97 -18.97 -6.20
C SER A 3 6.75 -17.50 -6.56
N CYS A 4 6.78 -17.16 -7.86
CA CYS A 4 6.76 -15.78 -8.37
C CYS A 4 7.83 -14.89 -7.71
N GLY A 5 8.96 -15.47 -7.27
CA GLY A 5 9.99 -14.76 -6.51
C GLY A 5 9.62 -14.42 -5.06
N LEU A 6 8.50 -14.95 -4.56
CA LEU A 6 7.94 -14.66 -3.25
C LEU A 6 7.76 -15.95 -2.42
N ASP A 7 8.83 -16.73 -2.31
CA ASP A 7 8.88 -17.85 -1.39
C ASP A 7 8.89 -17.38 0.07
N ASP A 8 8.65 -18.31 0.99
CA ASP A 8 8.55 -17.99 2.41
C ASP A 8 9.86 -17.45 2.98
N GLU A 9 11.00 -17.96 2.51
CA GLU A 9 12.32 -17.50 2.99
C GLU A 9 12.55 -16.05 2.60
N THR A 10 12.27 -15.68 1.34
CA THR A 10 12.39 -14.31 0.82
C THR A 10 11.44 -13.37 1.56
N LEU A 11 10.16 -13.73 1.68
CA LEU A 11 9.17 -12.91 2.36
C LEU A 11 9.49 -12.71 3.85
N ASN A 12 9.99 -13.73 4.54
CA ASN A 12 10.34 -13.64 5.96
C ASN A 12 11.52 -12.71 6.24
N LYS A 13 12.40 -12.50 5.26
CA LYS A 13 13.54 -11.58 5.33
C LYS A 13 13.22 -10.17 4.79
N THR A 14 12.02 -9.95 4.26
CA THR A 14 11.62 -8.69 3.63
C THR A 14 10.95 -7.77 4.64
N ASP A 15 11.51 -6.59 4.84
CA ASP A 15 10.94 -5.52 5.67
C ASP A 15 9.97 -4.64 4.88
N VAL A 16 10.27 -4.38 3.59
CA VAL A 16 9.41 -3.60 2.70
C VAL A 16 9.36 -4.27 1.34
N LEU A 17 8.15 -4.58 0.89
CA LEU A 17 7.89 -5.12 -0.45
C LEU A 17 7.41 -4.01 -1.37
N ILE A 18 8.11 -3.83 -2.50
CA ILE A 18 7.65 -2.99 -3.60
C ILE A 18 7.05 -3.89 -4.67
N TRP A 19 5.82 -3.62 -5.04
CA TRP A 19 5.10 -4.38 -6.06
C TRP A 19 4.75 -3.49 -7.23
N TRP A 20 5.33 -3.79 -8.37
CA TRP A 20 4.95 -3.23 -9.65
C TRP A 20 4.46 -4.34 -10.58
N SER A 21 3.33 -4.16 -11.22
CA SER A 21 2.80 -5.04 -12.25
C SER A 21 1.81 -4.26 -13.11
N HIS A 22 1.75 -4.58 -14.41
CA HIS A 22 0.83 -3.93 -15.33
C HIS A 22 -0.32 -4.85 -15.73
N ILE A 23 -0.04 -6.11 -16.01
CA ILE A 23 -1.01 -7.09 -16.49
C ILE A 23 -0.96 -8.39 -15.67
N ALA A 24 -1.91 -9.29 -15.96
CA ALA A 24 -1.89 -10.66 -15.43
C ALA A 24 -2.05 -10.79 -13.91
N HIS A 25 -2.62 -9.79 -13.23
CA HIS A 25 -2.85 -9.80 -11.77
C HIS A 25 -3.57 -11.06 -11.28
N ALA A 26 -4.50 -11.59 -12.10
CA ALA A 26 -5.24 -12.82 -11.77
C ALA A 26 -4.38 -14.08 -11.77
N LYS A 27 -3.22 -14.09 -12.45
CA LYS A 27 -2.31 -15.24 -12.53
C LYS A 27 -1.49 -15.46 -11.26
N VAL A 28 -1.41 -14.48 -10.37
CA VAL A 28 -0.76 -14.65 -9.07
C VAL A 28 -1.56 -15.66 -8.25
N PRO A 29 -0.95 -16.76 -7.76
CA PRO A 29 -1.62 -17.73 -6.91
C PRO A 29 -2.21 -17.10 -5.65
N ASP A 30 -3.39 -17.58 -5.22
CA ASP A 30 -4.07 -17.01 -4.05
C ASP A 30 -3.29 -17.22 -2.75
N GLU A 31 -2.53 -18.33 -2.66
CA GLU A 31 -1.67 -18.60 -1.52
C GLU A 31 -0.53 -17.58 -1.39
N ILE A 32 0.06 -17.14 -2.52
CA ILE A 32 1.08 -16.08 -2.52
C ILE A 32 0.46 -14.75 -2.10
N ALA A 33 -0.71 -14.43 -2.65
CA ALA A 33 -1.43 -13.22 -2.26
C ALA A 33 -1.77 -13.19 -0.77
N GLU A 34 -2.16 -14.34 -0.21
CA GLU A 34 -2.48 -14.46 1.21
C GLU A 34 -1.24 -14.34 2.10
N ARG A 35 -0.12 -14.95 1.70
CA ARG A 35 1.16 -14.80 2.43
C ARG A 35 1.61 -13.33 2.48
N VAL A 36 1.56 -12.63 1.34
CA VAL A 36 1.89 -11.20 1.31
C VAL A 36 0.95 -10.40 2.22
N ARG A 37 -0.36 -10.65 2.13
CA ARG A 37 -1.35 -10.02 3.01
C ARG A 37 -0.99 -10.23 4.48
N GLN A 38 -0.71 -11.47 4.88
CA GLN A 38 -0.38 -11.80 6.27
C GLN A 38 0.90 -11.10 6.71
N ARG A 39 1.95 -11.11 5.87
CA ARG A 39 3.20 -10.40 6.16
C ARG A 39 2.98 -8.90 6.39
N VAL A 40 2.09 -8.27 5.60
CA VAL A 40 1.73 -6.87 5.82
C VAL A 40 1.02 -6.69 7.16
N LEU A 41 0.04 -7.55 7.50
CA LEU A 41 -0.63 -7.49 8.79
C LEU A 41 0.34 -7.68 9.97
N ASP A 42 1.40 -8.45 9.78
CA ASP A 42 2.46 -8.70 10.77
C ASP A 42 3.53 -7.58 10.84
N GLY A 43 3.45 -6.56 9.96
CA GLY A 43 4.30 -5.37 10.03
C GLY A 43 5.18 -5.09 8.81
N MET A 44 5.22 -5.95 7.79
CA MET A 44 5.94 -5.66 6.55
C MET A 44 5.33 -4.43 5.85
N GLY A 45 6.17 -3.50 5.40
CA GLY A 45 5.74 -2.40 4.54
C GLY A 45 5.36 -2.88 3.14
N PHE A 46 4.36 -2.24 2.53
CA PHE A 46 3.91 -2.61 1.20
C PHE A 46 3.73 -1.37 0.31
N ILE A 47 4.56 -1.25 -0.72
CA ILE A 47 4.51 -0.17 -1.70
C ILE A 47 3.96 -0.73 -2.99
N VAL A 48 2.84 -0.18 -3.44
CA VAL A 48 2.07 -0.65 -4.60
C VAL A 48 2.13 0.41 -5.67
N LEU A 49 2.66 0.06 -6.83
CA LEU A 49 2.95 1.00 -7.90
C LEU A 49 2.04 0.79 -9.10
N HIS A 50 1.58 1.90 -9.67
CA HIS A 50 0.87 1.95 -10.95
C HIS A 50 -0.37 1.05 -10.96
N SER A 51 -0.60 0.28 -12.01
CA SER A 51 -1.75 -0.65 -12.14
C SER A 51 -1.73 -1.83 -11.17
N SER A 52 -0.68 -1.94 -10.33
CA SER A 52 -0.66 -2.90 -9.21
C SER A 52 -1.76 -2.68 -8.17
N HIS A 53 -2.53 -1.60 -8.25
CA HIS A 53 -3.75 -1.44 -7.44
C HIS A 53 -4.76 -2.60 -7.66
N LEU A 54 -4.62 -3.35 -8.77
CA LEU A 54 -5.39 -4.55 -9.08
C LEU A 54 -4.74 -5.85 -8.59
N CYS A 55 -3.54 -5.80 -8.01
CA CYS A 55 -2.91 -7.02 -7.49
C CYS A 55 -3.70 -7.61 -6.32
N LYS A 56 -3.78 -8.94 -6.28
CA LYS A 56 -4.61 -9.63 -5.29
C LYS A 56 -4.30 -9.25 -3.82
N PRO A 57 -3.02 -9.12 -3.38
CA PRO A 57 -2.75 -8.72 -2.00
C PRO A 57 -3.30 -7.33 -1.68
N PHE A 58 -3.15 -6.35 -2.59
CA PHE A 58 -3.68 -5.00 -2.35
C PHE A 58 -5.20 -4.98 -2.27
N VAL A 59 -5.87 -5.64 -3.23
CA VAL A 59 -7.34 -5.78 -3.22
C VAL A 59 -7.85 -6.41 -1.92
N LYS A 60 -7.19 -7.48 -1.45
CA LYS A 60 -7.52 -8.12 -0.16
C LYS A 60 -7.32 -7.21 1.04
N LEU A 61 -6.24 -6.41 1.06
CA LEU A 61 -5.94 -5.47 2.16
C LEU A 61 -6.87 -4.25 2.16
N MET A 62 -7.32 -3.81 0.99
CA MET A 62 -8.25 -2.69 0.85
C MET A 62 -9.71 -3.09 1.09
N GLY A 63 -10.09 -4.34 0.81
CA GLY A 63 -11.46 -4.82 0.95
C GLY A 63 -12.44 -4.25 -0.07
N THR A 64 -11.94 -3.74 -1.19
CA THR A 64 -12.72 -3.17 -2.31
C THR A 64 -12.18 -3.70 -3.63
N CYS A 65 -12.85 -3.40 -4.75
CA CYS A 65 -12.38 -3.84 -6.07
C CYS A 65 -11.14 -3.07 -6.57
N CYS A 66 -10.80 -1.95 -5.97
CA CYS A 66 -9.66 -1.10 -6.30
C CYS A 66 -9.62 -0.66 -7.78
N ARG A 67 -10.77 -0.56 -8.45
CA ARG A 67 -10.85 -0.13 -9.85
C ARG A 67 -10.88 1.38 -9.98
N SER A 68 -10.41 1.87 -11.14
CA SER A 68 -10.50 3.25 -11.58
C SER A 68 -10.81 3.29 -13.08
N LYS A 69 -11.09 4.44 -13.64
CA LYS A 69 -11.07 4.66 -15.09
C LYS A 69 -9.66 5.04 -15.53
N TRP A 70 -9.31 4.74 -16.76
CA TRP A 70 -8.00 4.98 -17.33
C TRP A 70 -8.06 5.14 -18.86
N ARG A 71 -7.04 5.75 -19.44
CA ARG A 71 -6.78 5.79 -20.89
C ARG A 71 -5.30 6.04 -21.16
N GLU A 72 -4.82 5.57 -22.31
CA GLU A 72 -3.46 5.80 -22.80
C GLU A 72 -3.53 6.84 -23.94
N ASN A 73 -3.14 8.07 -23.65
CA ASN A 73 -3.14 9.19 -24.60
C ASN A 73 -1.91 10.08 -24.44
N ASP A 74 -0.82 9.56 -23.87
CA ASP A 74 0.43 10.32 -23.68
C ASP A 74 0.20 11.68 -23.00
N GLU A 75 -0.66 11.75 -22.01
CA GLU A 75 -1.05 13.01 -21.41
C GLU A 75 -0.04 13.48 -20.35
N LYS A 76 0.12 14.82 -20.27
CA LYS A 76 0.86 15.41 -19.17
C LYS A 76 0.15 15.12 -17.85
N GLU A 77 0.94 14.74 -16.85
CA GLU A 77 0.49 14.62 -15.46
C GLU A 77 1.18 15.67 -14.60
N ARG A 78 0.44 16.30 -13.70
CA ARG A 78 0.99 17.10 -12.61
C ARG A 78 0.61 16.47 -11.29
N ILE A 79 1.62 16.06 -10.53
CA ILE A 79 1.49 15.43 -9.21
C ILE A 79 1.67 16.52 -8.16
N TRP A 80 0.60 16.90 -7.48
CA TRP A 80 0.62 17.89 -6.41
C TRP A 80 0.94 17.23 -5.07
N VAL A 81 1.85 17.84 -4.31
CA VAL A 81 2.12 17.48 -2.91
C VAL A 81 1.09 18.19 -2.05
N ILE A 82 0.10 17.47 -1.55
CA ILE A 82 -0.99 18.06 -0.76
C ILE A 82 -0.81 17.88 0.75
N GLU A 83 0.12 17.00 1.16
CA GLU A 83 0.54 16.83 2.55
C GLU A 83 2.07 17.00 2.66
N PRO A 84 2.57 18.25 2.66
CA PRO A 84 4.00 18.52 2.63
C PRO A 84 4.74 18.13 3.93
N ALA A 85 4.03 17.96 5.05
CA ALA A 85 4.59 17.51 6.31
C ALA A 85 4.79 15.98 6.38
N HIS A 86 4.21 15.23 5.44
CA HIS A 86 4.34 13.77 5.41
C HIS A 86 5.78 13.33 5.07
N PRO A 87 6.34 12.32 5.74
CA PRO A 87 7.71 11.86 5.48
C PRO A 87 7.99 11.48 4.02
N ILE A 88 6.99 10.98 3.28
CA ILE A 88 7.13 10.65 1.86
C ILE A 88 7.32 11.92 1.00
N ALA A 89 6.84 13.07 1.44
CA ALA A 89 6.99 14.35 0.73
C ALA A 89 8.35 15.05 0.99
N ARG A 90 9.21 14.49 1.83
CA ARG A 90 10.49 15.10 2.21
C ARG A 90 11.37 15.40 0.99
N ASN A 91 11.87 16.65 0.89
CA ASN A 91 12.72 17.15 -0.18
C ASN A 91 12.09 17.15 -1.58
N LEU A 92 10.78 17.19 -1.67
CA LEU A 92 10.07 17.34 -2.94
C LEU A 92 9.68 18.81 -3.19
N PRO A 93 9.53 19.23 -4.46
CA PRO A 93 8.90 20.48 -4.81
C PRO A 93 7.40 20.45 -4.52
N GLU A 94 6.72 21.60 -4.63
CA GLU A 94 5.27 21.72 -4.45
C GLU A 94 4.48 20.80 -5.40
N TYR A 95 4.98 20.61 -6.62
CA TYR A 95 4.44 19.66 -7.59
C TYR A 95 5.55 19.11 -8.50
N ILE A 96 5.27 17.97 -9.13
CA ILE A 96 6.13 17.32 -10.13
C ILE A 96 5.35 17.25 -11.43
N GLU A 97 5.96 17.60 -12.57
CA GLU A 97 5.36 17.41 -13.89
C GLU A 97 6.02 16.24 -14.61
N LEU A 98 5.19 15.36 -15.16
CA LEU A 98 5.56 14.32 -16.11
C LEU A 98 4.97 14.71 -17.46
N ASP A 99 5.80 14.76 -18.50
CA ASP A 99 5.38 15.22 -19.82
C ASP A 99 4.39 14.26 -20.47
N GLN A 100 4.51 12.97 -20.16
CA GLN A 100 3.67 11.90 -20.70
C GLN A 100 3.47 10.82 -19.66
N GLU A 101 2.22 10.41 -19.46
CA GLU A 101 1.81 9.30 -18.61
C GLU A 101 0.45 8.74 -19.04
N GLU A 102 0.15 7.52 -18.58
CA GLU A 102 -1.20 6.96 -18.65
C GLU A 102 -2.12 7.74 -17.72
N THR A 103 -3.27 8.19 -18.22
CA THR A 103 -4.24 8.93 -17.45
C THR A 103 -5.11 8.01 -16.62
N TYR A 104 -5.18 8.31 -15.31
CA TYR A 104 -6.18 7.73 -14.41
C TYR A 104 -7.17 8.81 -13.96
N GLY A 105 -8.37 8.40 -13.61
CA GLY A 105 -9.37 9.34 -13.14
C GLY A 105 -10.24 8.79 -12.01
N GLU A 106 -10.72 9.69 -11.17
CA GLU A 106 -11.73 9.34 -10.17
C GLU A 106 -13.05 8.88 -10.85
N ARG A 107 -13.84 7.97 -10.27
CA ARG A 107 -13.67 7.50 -8.89
C ARG A 107 -12.71 6.32 -8.83
N PHE A 108 -11.75 6.35 -7.92
CA PHE A 108 -10.89 5.23 -7.54
C PHE A 108 -11.56 4.48 -6.36
N GLU A 109 -11.88 3.21 -6.54
CA GLU A 109 -12.64 2.43 -5.57
C GLU A 109 -11.73 1.81 -4.49
N ILE A 110 -11.19 2.67 -3.67
CA ILE A 110 -10.40 2.35 -2.49
C ILE A 110 -11.08 2.86 -1.23
N PRO A 111 -10.85 2.27 -0.05
CA PRO A 111 -11.29 2.86 1.20
C PRO A 111 -10.64 4.23 1.40
N THR A 112 -11.26 5.09 2.20
CA THR A 112 -10.65 6.37 2.58
C THR A 112 -9.22 6.14 3.05
N PRO A 113 -8.21 6.78 2.43
CA PRO A 113 -6.85 6.72 2.93
C PRO A 113 -6.73 7.28 4.33
N ASP A 114 -5.84 6.71 5.15
CA ASP A 114 -5.50 7.29 6.45
C ASP A 114 -4.76 8.62 6.23
N GLU A 115 -3.92 8.69 5.18
CA GLU A 115 -3.20 9.90 4.76
C GLU A 115 -3.19 9.97 3.23
N LEU A 116 -3.50 11.14 2.65
CA LEU A 116 -3.44 11.40 1.21
C LEU A 116 -2.30 12.39 0.96
N VAL A 117 -1.24 11.92 0.33
CA VAL A 117 0.02 12.68 0.16
C VAL A 117 0.06 13.39 -1.20
N PHE A 118 -0.42 12.72 -2.26
CA PHE A 118 -0.38 13.25 -3.61
C PHE A 118 -1.73 13.15 -4.31
N ILE A 119 -2.05 14.21 -5.07
CA ILE A 119 -3.13 14.23 -6.05
C ILE A 119 -2.55 14.56 -7.42
N SER A 120 -2.95 13.81 -8.44
CA SER A 120 -2.60 14.10 -9.83
C SER A 120 -3.72 14.82 -10.54
N TRP A 121 -3.32 15.74 -11.41
CA TRP A 121 -4.12 16.34 -12.46
C TRP A 121 -3.53 15.95 -13.81
N PHE A 122 -4.39 15.65 -14.77
CA PHE A 122 -4.02 15.31 -16.14
C PHE A 122 -4.49 16.36 -17.12
N SER A 123 -3.80 16.51 -18.25
CA SER A 123 -4.13 17.54 -19.24
C SER A 123 -5.53 17.42 -19.83
N GLY A 124 -6.13 16.24 -19.79
CA GLY A 124 -7.54 16.00 -20.13
C GLY A 124 -8.55 16.48 -19.08
N GLY A 125 -8.09 16.95 -17.91
CA GLY A 125 -8.92 17.48 -16.84
C GLY A 125 -9.25 16.49 -15.71
N GLU A 126 -8.85 15.23 -15.83
CA GLU A 126 -9.05 14.26 -14.76
C GLU A 126 -8.18 14.60 -13.55
N VAL A 127 -8.71 14.23 -12.39
CA VAL A 127 -7.98 14.24 -11.11
C VAL A 127 -7.96 12.83 -10.53
N PHE A 128 -6.91 12.51 -9.76
CA PHE A 128 -6.74 11.20 -9.18
C PHE A 128 -5.97 11.24 -7.86
N ARG A 129 -6.36 10.42 -6.89
CA ARG A 129 -5.63 10.21 -5.63
C ARG A 129 -4.40 9.34 -5.92
N SER A 130 -3.32 9.97 -6.31
CA SER A 130 -2.12 9.32 -6.86
C SER A 130 -1.09 8.88 -5.83
N GLY A 131 -1.19 9.36 -4.59
CA GLY A 131 -0.31 8.94 -3.50
C GLY A 131 -1.08 8.82 -2.19
N ALA A 132 -1.43 7.61 -1.80
CA ALA A 132 -2.31 7.34 -0.67
C ALA A 132 -1.72 6.28 0.28
N CYS A 133 -1.91 6.48 1.58
CA CYS A 133 -1.35 5.66 2.65
C CYS A 133 -2.44 5.03 3.50
N TRP A 134 -2.17 3.80 3.98
CA TRP A 134 -3.02 3.09 4.94
C TRP A 134 -2.18 2.32 5.96
N ARG A 135 -2.78 2.08 7.12
CA ARG A 135 -2.30 1.10 8.10
C ARG A 135 -3.22 -0.12 8.08
N ARG A 136 -2.63 -1.30 8.01
CA ARG A 136 -3.37 -2.57 8.08
C ARG A 136 -2.62 -3.52 9.00
N GLY A 137 -3.24 -3.89 10.12
CA GLY A 137 -2.52 -4.58 11.19
C GLY A 137 -1.37 -3.70 11.70
N LEU A 138 -0.15 -4.25 11.69
CA LEU A 138 1.07 -3.53 12.04
C LEU A 138 1.78 -2.92 10.83
N GLY A 139 1.35 -3.25 9.61
CA GLY A 139 1.98 -2.81 8.37
C GLY A 139 1.48 -1.47 7.86
N LYS A 140 2.33 -0.83 7.08
CA LYS A 140 2.05 0.42 6.37
C LYS A 140 2.01 0.15 4.88
N ILE A 141 1.03 0.73 4.20
CA ILE A 141 0.80 0.56 2.77
C ILE A 141 0.86 1.93 2.11
N PHE A 142 1.61 2.05 1.04
CA PHE A 142 1.64 3.23 0.18
C PHE A 142 1.32 2.83 -1.26
N TYR A 143 0.30 3.43 -1.82
CA TYR A 143 0.00 3.36 -3.25
C TYR A 143 0.51 4.59 -3.96
N PHE A 144 1.20 4.39 -5.11
CA PHE A 144 1.67 5.48 -5.96
C PHE A 144 1.35 5.19 -7.42
N ARG A 145 0.57 6.07 -8.05
CA ARG A 145 0.00 5.83 -9.38
C ARG A 145 1.00 5.91 -10.55
N PRO A 146 1.93 6.90 -10.65
CA PRO A 146 2.82 7.03 -11.80
C PRO A 146 3.66 5.78 -12.06
N GLY A 147 4.03 5.55 -13.32
CA GLY A 147 5.00 4.50 -13.67
C GLY A 147 4.55 3.46 -14.67
N HIS A 148 3.82 3.89 -15.71
CA HIS A 148 3.56 3.05 -16.88
C HIS A 148 4.87 2.69 -17.57
N GLU A 149 5.02 1.45 -18.09
CA GLU A 149 6.26 0.94 -18.65
C GLU A 149 6.71 1.65 -19.94
N ALA A 150 5.79 2.30 -20.64
CA ALA A 150 6.11 3.04 -21.87
C ALA A 150 6.90 4.34 -21.61
N TYR A 151 6.90 4.83 -20.35
CA TYR A 151 7.49 6.13 -20.02
C TYR A 151 8.67 6.00 -19.08
N PRO A 152 9.67 6.91 -19.14
CA PRO A 152 10.86 6.86 -18.31
C PRO A 152 10.63 7.42 -16.89
N THR A 153 9.43 7.24 -16.34
CA THR A 153 8.97 7.84 -15.08
C THR A 153 9.89 7.52 -13.91
N TYR A 154 10.33 6.27 -13.77
CA TYR A 154 11.21 5.86 -12.68
C TYR A 154 12.68 6.33 -12.82
N TYR A 155 13.04 6.97 -13.93
CA TYR A 155 14.35 7.62 -14.08
C TYR A 155 14.37 9.07 -13.56
N ARG A 156 13.21 9.66 -13.29
CA ARG A 156 13.11 10.99 -12.70
C ARG A 156 13.61 11.00 -11.26
N SER A 157 14.43 11.99 -10.92
CA SER A 157 15.01 12.13 -9.58
C SER A 157 13.95 12.27 -8.48
N GLU A 158 12.91 13.05 -8.75
CA GLU A 158 11.80 13.31 -7.84
C GLU A 158 10.99 12.03 -7.55
N ILE A 159 10.76 11.23 -8.59
CA ILE A 159 10.03 9.95 -8.45
C ILE A 159 10.87 8.96 -7.61
N ARG A 160 12.18 8.88 -7.89
CA ARG A 160 13.08 8.04 -7.08
C ARG A 160 13.16 8.52 -5.63
N GLN A 161 13.10 9.85 -5.41
CA GLN A 161 13.05 10.39 -4.06
C GLN A 161 11.77 9.99 -3.33
N ILE A 162 10.62 10.03 -4.01
CA ILE A 162 9.34 9.52 -3.45
C ILE A 162 9.48 8.05 -3.04
N LEU A 163 10.02 7.20 -3.92
CA LEU A 163 10.17 5.77 -3.63
C LEU A 163 11.11 5.51 -2.45
N ALA A 164 12.25 6.22 -2.39
CA ALA A 164 13.18 6.12 -1.27
C ALA A 164 12.53 6.56 0.05
N ASN A 165 11.83 7.69 0.05
CA ASN A 165 11.08 8.17 1.21
C ASN A 165 9.98 7.19 1.64
N ALA A 166 9.28 6.59 0.65
CA ALA A 166 8.23 5.61 0.92
C ALA A 166 8.79 4.33 1.56
N VAL A 167 9.96 3.86 1.12
CA VAL A 167 10.64 2.73 1.76
C VAL A 167 11.00 3.06 3.20
N ASP A 168 11.59 4.26 3.44
CA ASP A 168 11.93 4.70 4.79
C ASP A 168 10.70 4.81 5.70
N TRP A 169 9.60 5.37 5.18
CA TRP A 169 8.35 5.50 5.92
C TRP A 169 7.70 4.15 6.21
N ALA A 170 7.72 3.21 5.24
CA ALA A 170 7.01 1.93 5.35
C ALA A 170 7.72 0.90 6.23
N LYS A 171 9.00 1.09 6.58
CA LYS A 171 9.76 0.16 7.42
C LYS A 171 9.00 -0.25 8.68
N PRO A 172 9.11 -1.53 9.12
CA PRO A 172 8.58 -1.98 10.39
C PRO A 172 9.13 -1.16 11.55
N SER A 173 8.29 -0.88 12.54
CA SER A 173 8.71 -0.17 13.75
C SER A 173 9.41 -1.06 14.77
N HIS A 174 9.35 -2.40 14.57
CA HIS A 174 9.85 -3.41 15.51
C HIS A 174 9.34 -3.23 16.96
N GLY A 175 8.16 -2.60 17.10
CA GLY A 175 7.49 -2.45 18.38
C GLY A 175 6.96 -3.77 18.93
N PRO A 176 6.46 -3.79 20.17
CA PRO A 176 5.90 -4.99 20.76
C PRO A 176 4.70 -5.47 19.96
N LYS A 177 4.62 -6.80 19.79
CA LYS A 177 3.43 -7.40 19.16
C LYS A 177 2.26 -7.35 20.15
N PRO A 178 1.07 -6.92 19.71
CA PRO A 178 -0.10 -6.92 20.59
C PRO A 178 -0.49 -8.35 20.96
N THR A 179 -0.88 -8.54 22.22
CA THR A 179 -1.54 -9.77 22.66
C THR A 179 -3.00 -9.70 22.23
N LEU A 180 -3.43 -10.66 21.41
CA LEU A 180 -4.80 -10.75 20.92
C LEU A 180 -5.47 -12.02 21.42
N GLY A 181 -6.80 -11.97 21.57
CA GLY A 181 -7.59 -13.10 22.05
C GLY A 181 -7.72 -13.17 23.56
N GLN A 182 -8.15 -14.33 24.07
CA GLN A 182 -8.37 -14.52 25.51
C GLN A 182 -7.06 -14.55 26.27
N VAL A 183 -6.92 -13.65 27.23
CA VAL A 183 -5.80 -13.63 28.19
C VAL A 183 -6.25 -14.36 29.47
N LYS A 184 -5.69 -15.56 29.72
CA LYS A 184 -6.05 -16.38 30.87
C LYS A 184 -5.46 -15.87 32.17
N THR A 185 -4.34 -15.18 32.14
CA THR A 185 -3.66 -14.66 33.32
C THR A 185 -3.70 -13.13 33.29
N PRO A 186 -4.28 -12.46 34.29
CA PRO A 186 -4.26 -11.00 34.38
C PRO A 186 -2.84 -10.47 34.60
N TYR A 187 -2.56 -9.27 34.16
CA TYR A 187 -1.27 -8.59 34.37
C TYR A 187 -1.09 -8.15 35.82
N GLU A 188 -2.20 -7.86 36.49
CA GLU A 188 -2.22 -7.45 37.92
C GLU A 188 -2.76 -8.59 38.78
N GLY A 189 -2.39 -8.61 40.05
CA GLY A 189 -2.86 -9.61 41.01
C GLY A 189 -4.34 -9.42 41.42
N ILE A 190 -5.26 -9.42 40.46
CA ILE A 190 -6.70 -9.32 40.72
C ILE A 190 -7.30 -10.70 41.01
N ARG A 191 -8.38 -10.72 41.78
CA ARG A 191 -9.15 -11.94 42.01
C ARG A 191 -9.92 -12.28 40.73
N VAL A 192 -9.59 -13.41 40.09
CA VAL A 192 -10.39 -13.95 39.00
C VAL A 192 -11.63 -14.63 39.60
N VAL A 193 -12.81 -14.17 39.20
CA VAL A 193 -14.08 -14.84 39.56
C VAL A 193 -14.30 -15.93 38.50
N ASP A 194 -14.42 -17.17 38.98
CA ASP A 194 -14.74 -18.30 38.13
C ASP A 194 -16.26 -18.33 37.91
N HIS A 195 -16.70 -18.14 36.70
CA HIS A 195 -18.10 -18.20 36.25
C HIS A 195 -18.43 -19.52 35.55
N SER A 196 -17.58 -20.55 35.72
CA SER A 196 -17.77 -21.83 35.00
C SER A 196 -19.12 -22.49 35.28
N ASP A 197 -19.74 -22.21 36.46
CA ASP A 197 -21.00 -22.80 36.90
C ASP A 197 -22.26 -22.00 36.48
N GLU A 198 -22.09 -20.77 35.94
CA GLU A 198 -23.22 -19.88 35.63
C GLU A 198 -23.79 -20.09 34.20
N PHE A 199 -23.13 -20.85 33.34
CA PHE A 199 -23.49 -21.02 31.91
C PHE A 199 -23.75 -22.48 31.49
N HIS A 200 -24.27 -23.31 32.38
CA HIS A 200 -24.85 -24.58 31.98
C HIS A 200 -26.38 -24.47 31.93
N PRO A 201 -26.99 -24.51 30.70
CA PRO A 201 -28.46 -24.65 30.55
C PRO A 201 -28.94 -26.04 30.96
#